data_28ed69667fd2a8566d3f8ee1271ffce3
#
_entry.id   28ed69667fd2a8566d3f8ee1271ffce3
#
_cell.length_a   1.000
_cell.length_b   1.000
_cell.length_c   1.000
_cell.angle_alpha   90.00
_cell.angle_beta   90.00
_cell.angle_gamma   90.00
#
_symmetry.space_group_name_H-M   'P 1'
#
loop_
_entity.id
_entity.type
_entity.pdbx_description
1 polymer ?
#
loop_
_entity_poly.entity_id
_entity_poly.type
_entity_poly.pdbx_seq_one_letter_code
_entity_poly.pdbx_strand_id
1 'polypeptide(L)'
;MHDITLYGHMTVDRIFDGFEEKQTLGAMANMWRTFKQVAPDLDIGMCPTSIGEAIVYIDRDSSTRYSNFVPDIKTNTPIIQQSKISHAMYINKLLDVSWLKDLQGIVSADVCAGPRVDPLLLQHVDYFFIADEDAYADLTTMCKDTKGHVVLHTSK
;
A
#
# COMPACT_ATOMS: atom_id res chain seq x y z
N MET A 1 -0.63 19.49 10.76
CA MET A 1 0.22 18.27 10.81
C MET A 1 -0.72 17.12 11.13
N HIS A 2 -0.88 16.17 10.21
CA HIS A 2 -1.75 15.02 10.43
C HIS A 2 -1.15 14.04 11.44
N ASP A 3 -1.99 13.24 12.08
CA ASP A 3 -1.53 12.11 12.88
C ASP A 3 -1.00 11.00 11.96
N ILE A 4 -1.73 10.71 10.87
CA ILE A 4 -1.34 9.74 9.86
C ILE A 4 -1.58 10.33 8.48
N THR A 5 -0.65 10.13 7.54
CA THR A 5 -0.89 10.37 6.11
C THR A 5 -0.70 9.10 5.31
N LEU A 6 -1.68 8.77 4.48
CA LEU A 6 -1.68 7.62 3.58
C LEU A 6 -1.24 8.05 2.18
N TYR A 7 -0.29 7.35 1.60
CA TYR A 7 0.22 7.55 0.24
C TYR A 7 0.03 6.30 -0.60
N GLY A 8 -0.35 6.43 -1.85
CA GLY A 8 -0.51 5.28 -2.75
C GLY A 8 -1.65 5.45 -3.75
N HIS A 9 -2.15 4.36 -4.29
CA HIS A 9 -3.29 4.38 -5.20
C HIS A 9 -4.61 4.55 -4.43
N MET A 10 -5.47 5.44 -4.92
CA MET A 10 -6.86 5.53 -4.49
C MET A 10 -7.74 4.93 -5.58
N THR A 11 -8.38 3.80 -5.27
CA THR A 11 -9.14 3.02 -6.25
C THR A 11 -10.57 2.79 -5.81
N VAL A 12 -11.42 2.57 -6.81
CA VAL A 12 -12.65 1.78 -6.68
C VAL A 12 -12.35 0.42 -7.27
N ASP A 13 -12.56 -0.63 -6.49
CA ASP A 13 -12.30 -1.99 -6.93
C ASP A 13 -13.58 -2.58 -7.52
N ARG A 14 -13.51 -3.00 -8.78
CA ARG A 14 -14.54 -3.80 -9.46
C ARG A 14 -14.15 -5.26 -9.40
N ILE A 15 -14.90 -6.03 -8.62
CA ILE A 15 -14.59 -7.43 -8.35
C ILE A 15 -15.55 -8.29 -9.16
N PHE A 16 -14.99 -9.13 -10.02
CA PHE A 16 -15.72 -10.12 -10.81
C PHE A 16 -15.51 -11.50 -10.19
N ASP A 17 -16.60 -12.10 -9.76
CA ASP A 17 -16.66 -13.43 -9.19
C ASP A 17 -17.64 -14.28 -10.01
N GLY A 18 -17.12 -14.98 -11.02
CA GLY A 18 -17.93 -15.60 -12.05
C GLY A 18 -18.70 -14.55 -12.85
N PHE A 19 -20.05 -14.60 -12.78
CA PHE A 19 -20.94 -13.64 -13.43
C PHE A 19 -21.37 -12.47 -12.55
N GLU A 20 -20.95 -12.46 -11.29
CA GLU A 20 -21.30 -11.38 -10.35
C GLU A 20 -20.24 -10.28 -10.39
N GLU A 21 -20.71 -9.04 -10.48
CA GLU A 21 -19.87 -7.85 -10.32
C GLU A 21 -20.20 -7.16 -9.00
N LYS A 22 -19.15 -6.80 -8.26
CA LYS A 22 -19.21 -6.10 -7.00
C LYS A 22 -18.29 -4.89 -7.03
N GLN A 23 -18.75 -3.76 -6.55
CA GLN A 23 -17.89 -2.61 -6.35
C GLN A 23 -17.59 -2.40 -4.88
N THR A 24 -16.34 -2.06 -4.57
CA THR A 24 -15.90 -1.74 -3.22
C THR A 24 -14.83 -0.65 -3.27
N LEU A 25 -14.58 -0.04 -2.14
CA LEU A 25 -13.48 0.90 -2.01
C LEU A 25 -12.15 0.13 -2.03
N GLY A 26 -11.14 0.72 -2.65
CA GLY A 26 -9.79 0.18 -2.63
C GLY A 26 -9.09 0.36 -1.28
N ALA A 27 -7.86 -0.13 -1.21
CA ALA A 27 -7.11 -0.28 0.05
C ALA A 27 -6.96 1.04 0.83
N MET A 28 -6.61 2.14 0.19
CA MET A 28 -6.41 3.44 0.87
C MET A 28 -7.71 3.92 1.55
N ALA A 29 -8.83 3.88 0.84
CA ALA A 29 -10.11 4.32 1.39
C ALA A 29 -10.64 3.35 2.47
N ASN A 30 -10.38 2.03 2.33
CA ASN A 30 -10.70 1.05 3.35
C ASN A 30 -9.87 1.27 4.62
N MET A 31 -8.58 1.54 4.50
CA MET A 31 -7.71 1.86 5.64
C MET A 31 -8.17 3.13 6.34
N TRP A 32 -8.45 4.19 5.60
CA TRP A 32 -9.00 5.43 6.16
C TRP A 32 -10.29 5.16 6.94
N ARG A 33 -11.23 4.40 6.35
CA ARG A 33 -12.51 4.06 7.00
C ARG A 33 -12.29 3.24 8.27
N THR A 34 -11.37 2.28 8.26
CA THR A 34 -11.04 1.46 9.42
C THR A 34 -10.47 2.32 10.55
N PHE A 35 -9.52 3.20 10.25
CA PHE A 35 -9.00 4.13 11.26
C PHE A 35 -10.10 5.01 11.86
N LYS A 36 -11.01 5.55 11.02
CA LYS A 36 -12.13 6.35 11.52
C LYS A 36 -13.12 5.57 12.37
N GLN A 37 -13.22 4.25 12.20
CA GLN A 37 -14.04 3.39 13.05
C GLN A 37 -13.38 3.08 14.40
N VAL A 38 -12.06 2.79 14.42
CA VAL A 38 -11.35 2.37 15.64
C VAL A 38 -10.78 3.53 16.43
N ALA A 39 -10.49 4.64 15.78
CA ALA A 39 -9.91 5.85 16.37
C ALA A 39 -10.46 7.11 15.67
N PRO A 40 -11.71 7.51 15.92
CA PRO A 40 -12.42 8.57 15.19
C PRO A 40 -11.74 9.93 15.26
N ASP A 41 -11.00 10.20 16.34
CA ASP A 41 -10.32 11.47 16.59
C ASP A 41 -9.00 11.62 15.83
N LEU A 42 -8.49 10.55 15.17
CA LEU A 42 -7.28 10.67 14.38
C LEU A 42 -7.47 11.61 13.18
N ASP A 43 -6.54 12.53 13.01
CA ASP A 43 -6.45 13.37 11.83
C ASP A 43 -5.67 12.62 10.73
N ILE A 44 -6.39 12.21 9.67
CA ILE A 44 -5.85 11.35 8.62
C ILE A 44 -5.86 12.08 7.29
N GLY A 45 -4.67 12.34 6.75
CA GLY A 45 -4.46 12.84 5.40
C GLY A 45 -4.45 11.69 4.38
N MET A 46 -4.90 11.98 3.16
CA MET A 46 -4.76 11.08 2.02
C MET A 46 -4.08 11.81 0.87
N CYS A 47 -2.98 11.26 0.38
CA CYS A 47 -2.17 11.80 -0.71
C CYS A 47 -2.03 10.76 -1.83
N PRO A 48 -3.03 10.63 -2.69
CA PRO A 48 -2.98 9.63 -3.75
C PRO A 48 -1.90 9.96 -4.78
N THR A 49 -1.14 8.94 -5.19
CA THR A 49 -0.22 8.99 -6.34
C THR A 49 -0.96 8.73 -7.65
N SER A 50 -2.09 8.07 -7.59
CA SER A 50 -2.97 7.82 -8.73
C SER A 50 -4.39 7.57 -8.22
N ILE A 51 -5.36 7.93 -9.06
CA ILE A 51 -6.78 7.67 -8.81
C ILE A 51 -7.29 6.87 -10.01
N GLY A 52 -8.11 5.84 -9.76
CA GLY A 52 -8.67 5.04 -10.84
C GLY A 52 -9.43 3.82 -10.38
N GLU A 53 -9.60 2.85 -11.28
CA GLU A 53 -10.26 1.59 -10.99
C GLU A 53 -9.24 0.45 -10.85
N ALA A 54 -9.49 -0.47 -9.92
CA ALA A 54 -8.83 -1.76 -9.89
C ALA A 54 -9.84 -2.83 -10.32
N ILE A 55 -9.51 -3.55 -11.40
CA ILE A 55 -10.32 -4.66 -11.88
C ILE A 55 -9.76 -5.94 -11.27
N VAL A 56 -10.60 -6.65 -10.52
CA VAL A 56 -10.22 -7.84 -9.77
C VAL A 56 -11.05 -9.01 -10.27
N TYR A 57 -10.40 -10.07 -10.71
CA TYR A 57 -11.03 -11.34 -11.08
C TYR A 57 -10.72 -12.39 -10.02
N ILE A 58 -11.76 -13.09 -9.55
CA ILE A 58 -11.65 -14.22 -8.63
C ILE A 58 -11.85 -15.50 -9.45
N ASP A 59 -10.81 -16.31 -9.49
CA ASP A 59 -10.88 -17.68 -10.00
C ASP A 59 -11.14 -18.62 -8.82
N ARG A 60 -12.36 -19.12 -8.74
CA ARG A 60 -12.80 -20.03 -7.66
C ARG A 60 -12.14 -21.40 -7.73
N ASP A 61 -11.81 -21.85 -8.95
CA ASP A 61 -11.26 -23.19 -9.18
C ASP A 61 -9.81 -23.28 -8.70
N SER A 62 -9.02 -22.25 -8.97
CA SER A 62 -7.62 -22.16 -8.51
C SER A 62 -7.45 -21.44 -7.18
N SER A 63 -8.51 -20.87 -6.61
CA SER A 63 -8.48 -19.97 -5.46
C SER A 63 -7.53 -18.78 -5.67
N THR A 64 -7.36 -18.35 -6.92
CA THR A 64 -6.44 -17.30 -7.32
C THR A 64 -7.19 -15.99 -7.55
N ARG A 65 -6.55 -14.89 -7.21
CA ARG A 65 -7.05 -13.54 -7.44
C ARG A 65 -6.12 -12.78 -8.37
N TYR A 66 -6.65 -12.27 -9.46
CA TYR A 66 -5.93 -11.43 -10.41
C TYR A 66 -6.42 -10.00 -10.30
N SER A 67 -5.52 -9.04 -10.27
CA SER A 67 -5.89 -7.63 -10.24
C SER A 67 -5.12 -6.82 -11.27
N ASN A 68 -5.81 -5.88 -11.90
CA ASN A 68 -5.22 -4.90 -12.79
C ASN A 68 -5.70 -3.51 -12.41
N PHE A 69 -4.78 -2.55 -12.32
CA PHE A 69 -5.10 -1.17 -12.01
C PHE A 69 -5.16 -0.34 -13.29
N VAL A 70 -6.28 0.36 -13.46
CA VAL A 70 -6.52 1.27 -14.59
C VAL A 70 -6.62 2.69 -14.03
N PRO A 71 -5.56 3.51 -14.17
CA PRO A 71 -5.57 4.86 -13.65
C PRO A 71 -6.36 5.83 -14.54
N ASP A 72 -7.24 6.62 -13.94
CA ASP A 72 -7.85 7.80 -14.56
C ASP A 72 -6.92 9.01 -14.45
N ILE A 73 -6.30 9.18 -13.26
CA ILE A 73 -5.35 10.24 -12.96
C ILE A 73 -4.07 9.62 -12.44
N LYS A 74 -2.94 9.98 -13.05
CA LYS A 74 -1.60 9.59 -12.59
C LYS A 74 -0.83 10.81 -12.14
N THR A 75 -0.35 10.76 -10.90
CA THR A 75 0.71 11.65 -10.43
C THR A 75 1.88 10.77 -9.99
N ASN A 76 3.08 11.01 -10.49
CA ASN A 76 4.22 10.18 -10.11
C ASN A 76 4.69 10.50 -8.69
N THR A 77 4.54 11.74 -8.27
CA THR A 77 4.99 12.21 -6.96
C THR A 77 3.81 12.80 -6.19
N PRO A 78 3.47 12.27 -5.01
CA PRO A 78 2.42 12.85 -4.18
C PRO A 78 2.85 14.17 -3.58
N ILE A 79 1.88 14.97 -3.15
CA ILE A 79 2.15 16.14 -2.32
C ILE A 79 2.52 15.64 -0.92
N ILE A 80 3.79 15.84 -0.53
CA ILE A 80 4.26 15.45 0.80
C ILE A 80 3.63 16.34 1.86
N GLN A 81 2.99 15.73 2.83
CA GLN A 81 2.36 16.40 3.97
C GLN A 81 3.11 16.09 5.27
N GLN A 82 3.13 17.07 6.17
CA GLN A 82 3.67 16.82 7.51
C GLN A 82 2.73 15.93 8.31
N SER A 83 3.25 14.82 8.81
CA SER A 83 2.52 13.88 9.65
C SER A 83 3.42 13.23 10.71
N LYS A 84 2.82 12.72 11.77
CA LYS A 84 3.54 11.92 12.78
C LYS A 84 3.90 10.55 12.21
N ILE A 85 3.00 9.99 11.41
CA ILE A 85 3.18 8.69 10.73
C ILE A 85 2.84 8.88 9.24
N SER A 86 3.74 8.47 8.37
CA SER A 86 3.54 8.40 6.92
C SER A 86 3.49 6.94 6.51
N HIS A 87 2.38 6.50 5.89
CA HIS A 87 2.23 5.13 5.42
C HIS A 87 2.11 5.09 3.89
N ALA A 88 3.07 4.46 3.24
CA ALA A 88 3.12 4.28 1.79
C ALA A 88 2.62 2.88 1.41
N MET A 89 1.48 2.85 0.71
CA MET A 89 0.76 1.61 0.38
C MET A 89 1.20 1.05 -0.96
N TYR A 90 1.44 -0.27 -0.99
CA TYR A 90 1.74 -1.03 -2.21
C TYR A 90 2.86 -0.40 -3.05
N ILE A 91 3.95 -0.04 -2.38
CA ILE A 91 5.05 0.73 -2.99
C ILE A 91 5.64 0.05 -4.23
N ASN A 92 5.56 -1.28 -4.33
CA ASN A 92 5.99 -2.05 -5.49
C ASN A 92 5.05 -1.95 -6.71
N LYS A 93 3.90 -1.30 -6.58
CA LYS A 93 2.97 -1.02 -7.69
C LYS A 93 3.03 0.43 -8.17
N LEU A 94 3.75 1.29 -7.46
CA LEU A 94 3.89 2.70 -7.81
C LEU A 94 4.95 2.87 -8.89
N LEU A 95 4.75 3.84 -9.79
CA LEU A 95 5.70 4.13 -10.87
C LEU A 95 7.00 4.73 -10.36
N ASP A 96 6.90 5.55 -9.32
CA ASP A 96 8.02 6.19 -8.67
C ASP A 96 7.78 6.22 -7.16
N VAL A 97 8.75 5.80 -6.40
CA VAL A 97 8.75 5.79 -4.94
C VAL A 97 9.97 6.52 -4.36
N SER A 98 10.70 7.26 -5.18
CA SER A 98 11.88 8.03 -4.74
C SER A 98 11.55 9.09 -3.68
N TRP A 99 10.28 9.51 -3.61
CA TRP A 99 9.76 10.45 -2.62
C TRP A 99 9.67 9.88 -1.20
N LEU A 100 9.84 8.56 -1.00
CA LEU A 100 9.92 7.95 0.34
C LEU A 100 10.99 8.61 1.22
N LYS A 101 12.11 9.01 0.63
CA LYS A 101 13.21 9.70 1.31
C LYS A 101 12.83 11.08 1.87
N ASP A 102 11.77 11.68 1.33
CA ASP A 102 11.31 13.03 1.70
C ASP A 102 10.22 12.99 2.77
N LEU A 103 9.71 11.80 3.11
CA LEU A 103 8.72 11.61 4.16
C LEU A 103 9.31 11.94 5.54
N GLN A 104 8.46 12.51 6.39
CA GLN A 104 8.82 12.88 7.75
C GLN A 104 8.05 12.05 8.77
N GLY A 105 8.55 12.05 10.02
CA GLY A 105 7.98 11.25 11.10
C GLY A 105 8.37 9.78 11.02
N ILE A 106 7.50 8.90 11.50
CA ILE A 106 7.67 7.46 11.37
C ILE A 106 7.18 7.07 9.98
N VAL A 107 8.04 6.47 9.19
CA VAL A 107 7.72 6.01 7.83
C VAL A 107 7.43 4.52 7.85
N SER A 108 6.23 4.15 7.42
CA SER A 108 5.86 2.75 7.20
C SER A 108 5.49 2.52 5.73
N ALA A 109 5.72 1.34 5.24
CA ALA A 109 5.37 0.95 3.88
C ALA A 109 4.92 -0.50 3.82
N ASP A 110 4.10 -0.81 2.83
CA ASP A 110 3.73 -2.17 2.49
C ASP A 110 3.92 -2.48 1.01
N VAL A 111 3.90 -3.76 0.71
CA VAL A 111 3.90 -4.31 -0.65
C VAL A 111 2.78 -5.33 -0.80
N CYS A 112 2.39 -5.57 -2.05
CA CYS A 112 1.56 -6.71 -2.41
C CYS A 112 2.24 -7.53 -3.51
N ALA A 113 1.63 -8.62 -3.96
CA ALA A 113 2.16 -9.46 -5.03
C ALA A 113 2.64 -8.64 -6.23
N GLY A 114 3.89 -8.84 -6.65
CA GLY A 114 4.46 -8.09 -7.77
C GLY A 114 5.99 -7.96 -7.73
N PRO A 115 6.55 -6.97 -8.43
CA PRO A 115 7.99 -6.77 -8.50
C PRO A 115 8.56 -6.39 -7.13
N ARG A 116 9.81 -6.77 -6.90
CA ARG A 116 10.57 -6.35 -5.72
C ARG A 116 10.84 -4.85 -5.75
N VAL A 117 10.76 -4.22 -4.60
CA VAL A 117 11.18 -2.81 -4.41
C VAL A 117 12.72 -2.74 -4.36
N ASP A 118 13.28 -1.64 -4.84
CA ASP A 118 14.70 -1.37 -4.69
C ASP A 118 15.06 -1.29 -3.21
N PRO A 119 16.00 -2.13 -2.70
CA PRO A 119 16.42 -2.12 -1.32
C PRO A 119 16.91 -0.76 -0.81
N LEU A 120 17.50 0.06 -1.68
CA LEU A 120 17.96 1.40 -1.31
C LEU A 120 16.81 2.31 -0.84
N LEU A 121 15.60 2.11 -1.36
CA LEU A 121 14.42 2.85 -0.94
C LEU A 121 13.91 2.40 0.42
N LEU A 122 14.06 1.11 0.75
CA LEU A 122 13.68 0.56 2.05
C LEU A 122 14.54 1.10 3.20
N GLN A 123 15.70 1.68 2.91
CA GLN A 123 16.53 2.38 3.90
C GLN A 123 15.88 3.68 4.44
N HIS A 124 14.74 4.10 3.87
CA HIS A 124 13.95 5.22 4.35
C HIS A 124 12.69 4.78 5.12
N VAL A 125 12.49 3.46 5.32
CA VAL A 125 11.30 2.88 5.93
C VAL A 125 11.60 2.38 7.33
N ASP A 126 10.88 2.86 8.34
CA ASP A 126 11.01 2.42 9.74
C ASP A 126 10.24 1.12 10.02
N TYR A 127 9.08 0.89 9.32
CA TYR A 127 8.28 -0.33 9.43
C TYR A 127 7.88 -0.80 8.03
N PHE A 128 8.39 -1.96 7.64
CA PHE A 128 8.08 -2.58 6.37
C PHE A 128 7.17 -3.79 6.57
N PHE A 129 5.92 -3.69 6.08
CA PHE A 129 4.92 -4.73 6.18
C PHE A 129 4.92 -5.59 4.91
N ILE A 130 4.97 -6.91 5.08
CA ILE A 130 4.98 -7.86 3.98
C ILE A 130 4.24 -9.14 4.37
N ALA A 131 3.41 -9.67 3.46
CA ALA A 131 2.81 -10.98 3.62
C ALA A 131 3.87 -12.09 3.41
N ASP A 132 3.71 -13.22 4.06
CA ASP A 132 4.63 -14.37 3.91
C ASP A 132 4.67 -14.87 2.46
N GLU A 133 3.55 -14.84 1.76
CA GLU A 133 3.43 -15.21 0.35
C GLU A 133 4.12 -14.22 -0.62
N ASP A 134 4.32 -12.98 -0.21
CA ASP A 134 4.97 -11.93 -1.01
C ASP A 134 6.46 -11.76 -0.65
N ALA A 135 6.96 -12.52 0.33
CA ALA A 135 8.34 -12.45 0.77
C ALA A 135 9.29 -12.83 -0.37
N TYR A 136 10.18 -11.91 -0.74
CA TYR A 136 11.11 -12.05 -1.86
C TYR A 136 12.46 -12.65 -1.47
N ALA A 137 12.72 -12.79 -0.19
CA ALA A 137 13.96 -13.31 0.37
C ALA A 137 13.71 -13.86 1.78
N ASP A 138 14.74 -14.44 2.39
CA ASP A 138 14.67 -14.76 3.80
C ASP A 138 14.58 -13.50 4.68
N LEU A 139 14.03 -13.66 5.87
CA LEU A 139 13.77 -12.54 6.78
C LEU A 139 15.04 -11.75 7.14
N THR A 140 16.18 -12.43 7.23
CA THR A 140 17.46 -11.78 7.53
C THR A 140 17.87 -10.79 6.43
N THR A 141 17.69 -11.18 5.17
CA THR A 141 17.96 -10.31 4.01
C THR A 141 17.01 -9.13 3.98
N MET A 142 15.71 -9.36 4.20
CA MET A 142 14.72 -8.28 4.24
C MET A 142 15.00 -7.28 5.38
N CYS A 143 15.43 -7.77 6.56
CA CYS A 143 15.83 -6.89 7.67
C CYS A 143 17.08 -6.06 7.36
N LYS A 144 18.00 -6.55 6.52
CA LYS A 144 19.17 -5.78 6.07
C LYS A 144 18.79 -4.71 5.04
N ASP A 145 17.80 -5.01 4.20
CA ASP A 145 17.30 -4.08 3.17
C ASP A 145 16.50 -2.91 3.78
N THR A 146 15.97 -3.07 4.98
CA THR A 146 15.10 -2.10 5.65
C THR A 146 15.83 -1.34 6.73
N LYS A 147 15.60 -0.03 6.85
CA LYS A 147 16.19 0.80 7.92
C LYS A 147 15.77 0.34 9.33
N GLY A 148 14.50 -0.03 9.48
CA GLY A 148 13.88 -0.31 10.78
C GLY A 148 13.43 -1.77 10.93
N HIS A 149 12.14 -1.97 11.06
CA HIS A 149 11.55 -3.27 11.38
C HIS A 149 10.83 -3.87 10.17
N VAL A 150 11.00 -5.17 9.96
CA VAL A 150 10.17 -5.95 9.03
C VAL A 150 9.06 -6.63 9.83
N VAL A 151 7.82 -6.39 9.42
CA VAL A 151 6.62 -7.01 9.98
C VAL A 151 6.11 -8.02 8.97
N LEU A 152 6.46 -9.29 9.21
CA LEU A 152 5.95 -10.40 8.41
C LEU A 152 4.60 -10.82 8.97
N HIS A 153 3.58 -10.80 8.13
CA HIS A 153 2.24 -11.30 8.51
C HIS A 153 1.84 -12.48 7.64
N THR A 154 1.05 -13.36 8.20
CA THR A 154 0.51 -14.53 7.51
C THR A 154 -0.97 -14.33 7.24
N SER A 155 -1.45 -14.87 6.14
CA SER A 155 -2.87 -14.85 5.76
C SER A 155 -3.68 -15.96 6.44
N LYS A 156 -3.07 -16.73 7.36
CA LYS A 156 -3.68 -17.88 8.07
C LYS A 156 -4.04 -17.53 9.49
#